data_b468a351a98ba5cf447dc494391b020a
#
_entry.id   b468a351a98ba5cf447dc494391b020a
#
_cell.length_a   1.000
_cell.length_b   1.000
_cell.length_c   1.000
_cell.angle_alpha   90.00
_cell.angle_beta   90.00
_cell.angle_gamma   90.00
#
_symmetry.space_group_name_H-M   'P 1'
#
loop_
_entity.id
_entity.type
_entity.pdbx_description
1 polymer ?
#
loop_
_entity_poly.entity_id
_entity_poly.type
_entity_poly.pdbx_seq_one_letter_code
_entity_poly.pdbx_strand_id
1 'polypeptide(L)'
;MKKSISVILVVTVLLCCFTSCDITANFSDALSGKAESTPKVEEMLSALAENDMSAAESLLHPQIADDSGDMLERLAEYIDGRKAESVEVTSVGINTSTGTGGKSRQEEISCEVKLDDGDSVALNVVYLSDNQGEGFTVFQIVL
;
A
#
# COMPACT_ATOMS: atom_id res chain seq x y z
N MET A 1 1.80 34.81 42.88
CA MET A 1 2.58 33.56 42.83
C MET A 1 1.77 32.33 42.51
N LYS A 2 0.54 32.18 42.95
CA LYS A 2 -0.29 31.01 42.66
C LYS A 2 -0.72 30.87 41.17
N LYS A 3 -0.82 31.96 40.43
CA LYS A 3 -1.21 31.93 39.00
C LYS A 3 -0.06 31.52 38.07
N SER A 4 1.19 31.77 38.46
CA SER A 4 2.35 31.45 37.66
C SER A 4 2.69 29.96 37.66
N ILE A 5 2.40 29.26 38.77
CA ILE A 5 2.63 27.80 38.88
C ILE A 5 1.66 27.03 38.01
N SER A 6 0.41 27.50 37.92
CA SER A 6 -0.60 26.85 37.08
C SER A 6 -0.29 26.96 35.57
N VAL A 7 0.27 28.09 35.14
CA VAL A 7 0.65 28.31 33.72
C VAL A 7 1.86 27.43 33.36
N ILE A 8 2.85 27.32 34.28
CA ILE A 8 4.03 26.46 34.04
C ILE A 8 3.63 24.98 33.97
N LEU A 9 2.70 24.56 34.84
CA LEU A 9 2.21 23.17 34.82
C LEU A 9 1.46 22.82 33.53
N VAL A 10 0.63 23.74 33.03
CA VAL A 10 -0.10 23.57 31.77
C VAL A 10 0.86 23.53 30.57
N VAL A 11 1.89 24.38 30.56
CA VAL A 11 2.90 24.38 29.50
C VAL A 11 3.73 23.09 29.53
N THR A 12 4.06 22.58 30.72
CA THR A 12 4.81 21.33 30.85
C THR A 12 3.99 20.13 30.39
N VAL A 13 2.68 20.10 30.70
CA VAL A 13 1.79 19.04 30.24
C VAL A 13 1.59 19.11 28.71
N LEU A 14 1.49 20.32 28.14
CA LEU A 14 1.43 20.48 26.68
C LEU A 14 2.73 20.04 25.98
N LEU A 15 3.91 20.33 26.58
CA LEU A 15 5.18 19.86 26.00
C LEU A 15 5.33 18.33 26.07
N CYS A 16 4.80 17.68 27.10
CA CYS A 16 4.83 16.21 27.20
C CYS A 16 3.92 15.52 26.19
N CYS A 17 2.87 16.20 25.72
CA CYS A 17 2.01 15.68 24.65
C CYS A 17 2.67 15.73 23.27
N PHE A 18 3.72 16.53 23.08
CA PHE A 18 4.44 16.64 21.80
C PHE A 18 5.62 15.68 21.66
N THR A 19 6.04 14.99 22.73
CA THR A 19 7.16 14.03 22.68
C THR A 19 6.76 12.57 22.42
N SER A 20 5.47 12.28 22.25
CA SER A 20 5.00 10.97 21.79
C SER A 20 4.78 10.89 20.28
N CYS A 21 5.55 11.67 19.51
CA CYS A 21 5.35 11.83 18.06
C CYS A 21 6.16 10.89 17.16
N ASP A 22 6.73 9.80 17.67
CA ASP A 22 7.30 8.78 16.77
C ASP A 22 6.21 7.96 16.04
N ILE A 23 4.98 7.98 16.55
CA ILE A 23 3.84 7.31 15.89
C ILE A 23 3.27 8.17 14.75
N THR A 24 3.37 9.49 14.86
CA THR A 24 2.84 10.42 13.84
C THR A 24 3.72 10.54 12.60
N ALA A 25 5.03 10.30 12.69
CA ALA A 25 5.91 10.30 11.54
C ALA A 25 5.58 9.13 10.58
N ASN A 26 5.32 7.95 11.11
CA ASN A 26 4.90 6.79 10.30
C ASN A 26 3.47 6.96 9.74
N PHE A 27 2.59 7.67 10.46
CA PHE A 27 1.23 7.91 10.02
C PHE A 27 1.14 9.01 8.95
N SER A 28 1.98 10.03 9.02
CA SER A 28 2.00 11.09 7.99
C SER A 28 2.67 10.63 6.70
N ASP A 29 3.65 9.71 6.76
CA ASP A 29 4.22 9.07 5.57
C ASP A 29 3.23 8.11 4.92
N ALA A 30 2.40 7.43 5.70
CA ALA A 30 1.29 6.62 5.20
C ALA A 30 0.21 7.49 4.53
N LEU A 31 -0.12 8.66 5.11
CA LEU A 31 -1.08 9.60 4.53
C LEU A 31 -0.52 10.39 3.33
N SER A 32 0.80 10.49 3.19
CA SER A 32 1.43 11.16 2.04
C SER A 32 1.46 10.31 0.75
N GLY A 33 0.84 9.13 0.77
CA GLY A 33 0.73 8.26 -0.40
C GLY A 33 2.03 7.57 -0.82
N LYS A 34 3.02 7.55 0.07
CA LYS A 34 4.31 6.88 -0.17
C LYS A 34 4.38 5.50 0.49
N ALA A 35 3.46 4.61 0.14
CA ALA A 35 3.75 3.20 0.30
C ALA A 35 4.92 2.83 -0.63
N GLU A 36 5.90 2.13 -0.14
CA GLU A 36 7.06 1.70 -0.95
C GLU A 36 6.63 0.85 -2.15
N SER A 37 5.49 0.17 -2.05
CA SER A 37 4.92 -0.67 -3.08
C SER A 37 4.01 0.07 -4.09
N THR A 38 3.76 1.37 -3.95
CA THR A 38 2.94 2.13 -4.92
C THR A 38 3.48 2.05 -6.36
N PRO A 39 4.79 2.17 -6.63
CA PRO A 39 5.33 1.97 -7.99
C PRO A 39 5.08 0.57 -8.54
N LYS A 40 4.99 -0.44 -7.67
CA LYS A 40 4.67 -1.83 -8.07
C LYS A 40 3.21 -1.99 -8.49
N VAL A 41 2.29 -1.21 -7.92
CA VAL A 41 0.89 -1.16 -8.37
C VAL A 41 0.81 -0.62 -9.80
N GLU A 42 1.52 0.46 -10.11
CA GLU A 42 1.57 1.02 -11.46
C GLU A 42 2.20 0.04 -12.46
N GLU A 43 3.27 -0.64 -12.06
CA GLU A 43 3.94 -1.67 -12.87
C GLU A 43 3.01 -2.85 -13.18
N MET A 44 2.22 -3.32 -12.19
CA MET A 44 1.22 -4.37 -12.37
C MET A 44 0.12 -3.93 -13.34
N LEU A 45 -0.42 -2.72 -13.17
CA LEU A 45 -1.45 -2.19 -14.06
C LEU A 45 -0.96 -2.04 -15.51
N SER A 46 0.29 -1.63 -15.70
CA SER A 46 0.93 -1.54 -17.01
C SER A 46 1.07 -2.92 -17.67
N ALA A 47 1.54 -3.91 -16.91
CA ALA A 47 1.66 -5.29 -17.40
C ALA A 47 0.31 -5.88 -17.81
N LEU A 48 -0.74 -5.65 -17.02
CA LEU A 48 -2.11 -6.09 -17.34
C LEU A 48 -2.66 -5.39 -18.59
N ALA A 49 -2.44 -4.08 -18.74
CA ALA A 49 -2.88 -3.32 -19.91
C ALA A 49 -2.18 -3.77 -21.20
N GLU A 50 -0.93 -4.18 -21.11
CA GLU A 50 -0.14 -4.69 -22.23
C GLU A 50 -0.35 -6.20 -22.47
N ASN A 51 -1.15 -6.86 -21.63
CA ASN A 51 -1.37 -8.31 -21.62
C ASN A 51 -0.06 -9.11 -21.46
N ASP A 52 0.90 -8.52 -20.75
CA ASP A 52 2.17 -9.17 -20.40
C ASP A 52 2.02 -9.96 -19.10
N MET A 53 1.51 -11.19 -19.23
CA MET A 53 1.27 -12.06 -18.09
C MET A 53 2.57 -12.43 -17.36
N SER A 54 3.68 -12.55 -18.06
CA SER A 54 4.97 -12.89 -17.46
C SER A 54 5.48 -11.77 -16.57
N ALA A 55 5.34 -10.51 -17.00
CA ALA A 55 5.66 -9.35 -16.18
C ALA A 55 4.72 -9.26 -14.97
N ALA A 56 3.42 -9.49 -15.14
CA ALA A 56 2.45 -9.48 -14.06
C ALA A 56 2.73 -10.58 -13.01
N GLU A 57 3.01 -11.81 -13.45
CA GLU A 57 3.38 -12.93 -12.56
C GLU A 57 4.64 -12.63 -11.75
N SER A 58 5.63 -11.95 -12.33
CA SER A 58 6.88 -11.58 -11.65
C SER A 58 6.69 -10.61 -10.48
N LEU A 59 5.57 -9.89 -10.43
CA LEU A 59 5.20 -8.98 -9.36
C LEU A 59 4.42 -9.65 -8.22
N LEU A 60 4.05 -10.92 -8.39
CA LEU A 60 3.37 -11.69 -7.37
C LEU A 60 4.37 -12.28 -6.37
N HIS A 61 3.93 -12.39 -5.12
CA HIS A 61 4.71 -13.08 -4.10
C HIS A 61 4.86 -14.57 -4.47
N PRO A 62 6.03 -15.20 -4.28
CA PRO A 62 6.26 -16.60 -4.64
C PRO A 62 5.23 -17.58 -4.08
N GLN A 63 4.65 -17.24 -2.94
CA GLN A 63 3.63 -18.07 -2.28
C GLN A 63 2.37 -18.29 -3.11
N ILE A 64 2.01 -17.32 -3.99
CA ILE A 64 0.77 -17.39 -4.79
C ILE A 64 1.02 -17.43 -6.30
N ALA A 65 2.26 -17.25 -6.74
CA ALA A 65 2.58 -17.13 -8.16
C ALA A 65 2.12 -18.34 -8.99
N ASP A 66 2.23 -19.55 -8.43
CA ASP A 66 1.87 -20.80 -9.15
C ASP A 66 0.35 -20.97 -9.34
N ASP A 67 -0.48 -20.37 -8.48
CA ASP A 67 -1.94 -20.52 -8.47
C ASP A 67 -2.70 -19.31 -9.03
N SER A 68 -1.99 -18.31 -9.53
CA SER A 68 -2.56 -16.98 -9.83
C SER A 68 -2.96 -16.76 -11.29
N GLY A 69 -2.72 -17.71 -12.19
CA GLY A 69 -2.97 -17.55 -13.63
C GLY A 69 -4.38 -17.08 -13.95
N ASP A 70 -5.39 -17.76 -13.42
CA ASP A 70 -6.80 -17.41 -13.62
C ASP A 70 -7.16 -16.03 -13.06
N MET A 71 -6.52 -15.60 -11.96
CA MET A 71 -6.73 -14.28 -11.36
C MET A 71 -6.17 -13.19 -12.27
N LEU A 72 -4.96 -13.36 -12.76
CA LEU A 72 -4.33 -12.38 -13.66
C LEU A 72 -5.05 -12.27 -14.99
N GLU A 73 -5.51 -13.39 -15.56
CA GLU A 73 -6.30 -13.38 -16.79
C GLU A 73 -7.60 -12.58 -16.63
N ARG A 74 -8.33 -12.77 -15.54
CA ARG A 74 -9.55 -12.00 -15.22
C ARG A 74 -9.28 -10.52 -15.01
N LEU A 75 -8.17 -10.19 -14.36
CA LEU A 75 -7.76 -8.79 -14.17
C LEU A 75 -7.40 -8.15 -15.51
N ALA A 76 -6.65 -8.84 -16.37
CA ALA A 76 -6.30 -8.36 -17.71
C ALA A 76 -7.55 -8.19 -18.59
N GLU A 77 -8.50 -9.13 -18.54
CA GLU A 77 -9.77 -9.02 -19.25
C GLU A 77 -10.58 -7.81 -18.78
N TYR A 78 -10.60 -7.55 -17.46
CA TYR A 78 -11.29 -6.38 -16.93
C TYR A 78 -10.60 -5.06 -17.34
N ILE A 79 -9.29 -5.02 -17.30
CA ILE A 79 -8.50 -3.85 -17.71
C ILE A 79 -8.66 -3.61 -19.22
N ASP A 80 -8.71 -4.67 -20.04
CA ASP A 80 -9.00 -4.61 -21.49
C ASP A 80 -8.12 -3.59 -22.23
N GLY A 81 -6.82 -3.59 -21.94
CA GLY A 81 -5.83 -2.72 -22.58
C GLY A 81 -5.88 -1.25 -22.14
N ARG A 82 -6.75 -0.90 -21.19
CA ARG A 82 -6.85 0.47 -20.66
C ARG A 82 -5.62 0.76 -19.76
N LYS A 83 -5.05 1.93 -19.95
CA LYS A 83 -3.86 2.37 -19.21
C LYS A 83 -4.26 3.21 -17.99
N ALA A 84 -3.54 3.03 -16.91
CA ALA A 84 -3.68 3.91 -15.76
C ALA A 84 -3.08 5.29 -16.07
N GLU A 85 -3.89 6.34 -15.98
CA GLU A 85 -3.43 7.74 -16.05
C GLU A 85 -2.88 8.21 -14.71
N SER A 86 -3.52 7.77 -13.61
CA SER A 86 -3.08 8.10 -12.26
C SER A 86 -3.50 7.02 -11.28
N VAL A 87 -2.70 6.85 -10.24
CA VAL A 87 -2.98 6.01 -9.08
C VAL A 87 -2.96 6.89 -7.84
N GLU A 88 -4.11 7.03 -7.20
CA GLU A 88 -4.26 7.80 -5.97
C GLU A 88 -4.45 6.85 -4.79
N VAL A 89 -3.49 6.84 -3.87
CA VAL A 89 -3.57 6.03 -2.66
C VAL A 89 -4.55 6.67 -1.68
N THR A 90 -5.61 5.95 -1.32
CA THR A 90 -6.65 6.41 -0.41
C THR A 90 -6.45 5.94 1.02
N SER A 91 -5.83 4.78 1.21
CA SER A 91 -5.41 4.31 2.53
C SER A 91 -4.21 3.37 2.45
N VAL A 92 -3.41 3.35 3.51
CA VAL A 92 -2.27 2.44 3.69
C VAL A 92 -2.27 1.88 5.09
N GLY A 93 -2.23 0.56 5.22
CA GLY A 93 -1.95 -0.15 6.45
C GLY A 93 -0.60 -0.84 6.35
N ILE A 94 0.26 -0.71 7.36
CA ILE A 94 1.56 -1.37 7.40
C ILE A 94 1.64 -2.24 8.65
N ASN A 95 1.85 -3.53 8.42
CA ASN A 95 2.08 -4.52 9.48
C ASN A 95 3.50 -5.07 9.35
N THR A 96 4.26 -4.99 10.43
CA THR A 96 5.58 -5.61 10.51
C THR A 96 5.58 -6.66 11.60
N SER A 97 6.12 -7.82 11.31
CA SER A 97 6.32 -8.86 12.29
C SER A 97 7.76 -9.34 12.29
N THR A 98 8.23 -9.75 13.47
CA THR A 98 9.55 -10.34 13.66
C THR A 98 9.37 -11.61 14.47
N GLY A 99 9.78 -12.73 13.93
CA GLY A 99 9.63 -14.03 14.55
C GLY A 99 10.79 -14.97 14.22
N THR A 100 10.64 -16.23 14.56
CA THR A 100 11.63 -17.29 14.26
C THR A 100 11.85 -17.51 12.76
N GLY A 101 10.88 -17.09 11.91
CA GLY A 101 10.97 -17.13 10.45
C GLY A 101 11.61 -15.89 9.81
N GLY A 102 12.07 -14.92 10.61
CA GLY A 102 12.66 -13.67 10.12
C GLY A 102 11.72 -12.47 10.27
N LYS A 103 12.01 -11.42 9.52
CA LYS A 103 11.18 -10.22 9.46
C LYS A 103 10.22 -10.32 8.28
N SER A 104 8.98 -9.91 8.48
CA SER A 104 8.02 -9.71 7.40
C SER A 104 7.41 -8.31 7.48
N ARG A 105 7.12 -7.73 6.33
CA ARG A 105 6.44 -6.46 6.19
C ARG A 105 5.29 -6.64 5.20
N GLN A 106 4.10 -6.32 5.64
CA GLN A 106 2.90 -6.36 4.82
C GLN A 106 2.35 -4.95 4.68
N GLU A 107 2.12 -4.53 3.46
CA GLU A 107 1.47 -3.27 3.13
C GLU A 107 0.09 -3.56 2.53
N GLU A 108 -0.94 -3.04 3.18
CA GLU A 108 -2.32 -3.08 2.67
C GLU A 108 -2.64 -1.72 2.08
N ILE A 109 -2.89 -1.65 0.78
CA ILE A 109 -3.09 -0.40 0.07
C ILE A 109 -4.46 -0.41 -0.57
N SER A 110 -5.25 0.63 -0.31
CA SER A 110 -6.42 0.95 -1.11
C SER A 110 -6.10 2.15 -1.98
N CYS A 111 -6.43 2.06 -3.25
CA CYS A 111 -6.19 3.15 -4.19
C CYS A 111 -7.35 3.29 -5.18
N GLU A 112 -7.49 4.49 -5.72
CA GLU A 112 -8.33 4.80 -6.85
C GLU A 112 -7.44 4.99 -8.09
N VAL A 113 -7.75 4.27 -9.14
CA VAL A 113 -7.03 4.31 -10.42
C VAL A 113 -7.93 4.97 -11.45
N LYS A 114 -7.43 6.05 -12.05
CA LYS A 114 -8.08 6.66 -13.19
C LYS A 114 -7.50 6.06 -14.47
N LEU A 115 -8.38 5.55 -15.32
CA LEU A 115 -8.03 4.94 -16.60
C LEU A 115 -8.11 5.96 -17.74
N ASP A 116 -7.42 5.67 -18.85
CA ASP A 116 -7.31 6.54 -20.02
C ASP A 116 -8.62 6.71 -20.81
N ASP A 117 -9.64 5.89 -20.55
CA ASP A 117 -11.00 6.06 -21.06
C ASP A 117 -11.88 6.98 -20.20
N GLY A 118 -11.36 7.45 -19.06
CA GLY A 118 -12.04 8.32 -18.11
C GLY A 118 -12.74 7.59 -16.96
N ASP A 119 -12.75 6.25 -16.98
CA ASP A 119 -13.28 5.45 -15.87
C ASP A 119 -12.35 5.47 -14.66
N SER A 120 -12.93 5.30 -13.48
CA SER A 120 -12.20 5.11 -12.23
C SER A 120 -12.48 3.73 -11.66
N VAL A 121 -11.42 3.11 -11.14
CA VAL A 121 -11.46 1.76 -10.56
C VAL A 121 -10.84 1.82 -9.18
N ALA A 122 -11.54 1.27 -8.18
CA ALA A 122 -10.98 1.10 -6.86
C ALA A 122 -10.23 -0.24 -6.77
N LEU A 123 -9.03 -0.21 -6.21
CA LEU A 123 -8.19 -1.39 -5.98
C LEU A 123 -7.90 -1.56 -4.50
N ASN A 124 -7.91 -2.82 -4.06
CA ASN A 124 -7.32 -3.24 -2.80
C ASN A 124 -6.18 -4.22 -3.10
N VAL A 125 -5.00 -3.88 -2.64
CA VAL A 125 -3.81 -4.70 -2.83
C VAL A 125 -3.11 -4.96 -1.50
N VAL A 126 -2.48 -6.13 -1.40
CA VAL A 126 -1.61 -6.49 -0.28
C VAL A 126 -0.27 -6.89 -0.86
N TYR A 127 0.76 -6.17 -0.44
CA TYR A 127 2.14 -6.42 -0.82
C TYR A 127 2.89 -6.98 0.39
N LEU A 128 3.48 -8.14 0.23
CA LEU A 128 4.24 -8.85 1.27
C LEU A 128 5.71 -8.89 0.90
N SER A 129 6.56 -8.57 1.87
CA SER A 129 8.00 -8.77 1.82
C SER A 129 8.43 -9.60 3.01
N ASP A 130 9.01 -10.76 2.78
CA ASP A 130 9.46 -11.70 3.80
C ASP A 130 10.74 -12.44 3.36
N ASN A 131 11.09 -13.51 4.08
CA ASN A 131 12.26 -14.32 3.78
C ASN A 131 12.12 -15.21 2.53
N GLN A 132 10.93 -15.35 1.96
CA GLN A 132 10.66 -16.09 0.73
C GLN A 132 10.72 -15.21 -0.51
N GLY A 133 10.55 -13.91 -0.35
CA GLY A 133 10.57 -12.94 -1.42
C GLY A 133 9.67 -11.75 -1.14
N GLU A 134 9.35 -11.03 -2.19
CA GLU A 134 8.44 -9.91 -2.14
C GLU A 134 7.48 -9.93 -3.34
N GLY A 135 6.28 -9.40 -3.14
CA GLY A 135 5.29 -9.31 -4.20
C GLY A 135 3.86 -9.18 -3.67
N PHE A 136 2.93 -9.03 -4.58
CA PHE A 136 1.51 -8.98 -4.25
C PHE A 136 0.99 -10.36 -3.84
N THR A 137 0.28 -10.41 -2.72
CA THR A 137 -0.50 -11.59 -2.28
C THR A 137 -1.99 -11.40 -2.54
N VAL A 138 -2.45 -10.15 -2.66
CA VAL A 138 -3.80 -9.78 -3.06
C VAL A 138 -3.72 -8.64 -4.05
N PHE A 139 -4.44 -8.76 -5.15
CA PHE A 139 -4.66 -7.68 -6.11
C PHE A 139 -6.12 -7.78 -6.57
N GLN A 140 -6.96 -6.91 -6.05
CA GLN A 140 -8.40 -7.00 -6.20
C GLN A 140 -9.00 -5.70 -6.69
N ILE A 141 -9.83 -5.79 -7.72
CA ILE A 141 -10.71 -4.71 -8.18
C ILE A 141 -11.96 -4.73 -7.31
N VAL A 142 -12.32 -3.59 -6.74
CA VAL A 142 -13.54 -3.41 -5.96
C VAL A 142 -14.61 -2.83 -6.89
N LEU A 143 -15.64 -3.60 -7.10
CA LEU A 143 -16.79 -3.23 -7.94
C LEU A 143 -17.89 -2.60 -7.10
#